data_c4444dd4b832d009c314afbf2681a441
#
_entry.id   c4444dd4b832d009c314afbf2681a441
#
_cell.length_a   1.000
_cell.length_b   1.000
_cell.length_c   1.000
_cell.angle_alpha   90.00
_cell.angle_beta   90.00
_cell.angle_gamma   90.00
#
_symmetry.space_group_name_H-M   'P 1'
#
loop_
_entity.id
_entity.type
_entity.pdbx_description
1 polymer ?
#
loop_
_entity_poly.entity_id
_entity_poly.type
_entity_poly.pdbx_seq_one_letter_code
_entity_poly.pdbx_strand_id
1 'polypeptide(L)'
;MFSHIFFYQLKNISRKFWIIGWNLLFPLVLATAFHFGFGSMIKDDPNTFHIVPAGYVTLGDYETEGMQEDGTLIHTDPYGEMLESISGGDEEKKQIILLTRYASEKEANQAILDQEIKGYYLNDGGEISLKVLSTGTDSTILSQIMKQYKTSRSMLERIAKDHPDKLSEAISALSDQNEYLEQHTFGNGVSQYLQYFFALLAMSSLFGSWISTEMMYPMCANISDCGKRFESAPGNRIVAVLAGTLAGTLLQGISNIIVVLYIQYVLQISFGAALVDICLIMFLGSALGIGFGVFFGSVFKKEKARVMMPLAFSMVCSFMSGLMVGFMKQVVEDHVPILNRINPASVFTDSLYVISNYGKTDRFYTDVMIMLLMIALTLGVSACILRRRNYASI
;
A
#
# COMPACT_ATOMS: atom_id res chain seq x y z
N MET A 1 -27.08 -33.33 -13.75
CA MET A 1 -26.45 -32.58 -14.83
C MET A 1 -25.51 -31.48 -14.27
N PHE A 2 -25.96 -30.56 -13.45
CA PHE A 2 -25.11 -29.49 -12.88
C PHE A 2 -23.86 -30.06 -12.17
N SER A 3 -24.05 -30.92 -11.18
CA SER A 3 -22.95 -31.53 -10.41
C SER A 3 -21.94 -32.27 -11.29
N HIS A 4 -22.41 -33.04 -12.27
CA HIS A 4 -21.53 -33.76 -13.21
C HIS A 4 -20.67 -32.79 -14.04
N ILE A 5 -21.27 -31.71 -14.56
CA ILE A 5 -20.55 -30.69 -15.32
C ILE A 5 -19.56 -29.95 -14.42
N PHE A 6 -19.96 -29.60 -13.20
CA PHE A 6 -19.11 -28.96 -12.22
C PHE A 6 -17.83 -29.76 -11.95
N PHE A 7 -17.96 -31.03 -11.57
CA PHE A 7 -16.80 -31.90 -11.29
C PHE A 7 -15.95 -32.17 -12.53
N TYR A 8 -16.58 -32.30 -13.72
CA TYR A 8 -15.87 -32.44 -14.97
C TYR A 8 -15.03 -31.20 -15.29
N GLN A 9 -15.60 -30.02 -15.16
CA GLN A 9 -14.90 -28.73 -15.39
C GLN A 9 -13.79 -28.52 -14.36
N LEU A 10 -14.06 -28.80 -13.09
CA LEU A 10 -13.05 -28.73 -12.04
C LEU A 10 -11.84 -29.62 -12.38
N LYS A 11 -12.09 -30.90 -12.77
CA LYS A 11 -11.04 -31.81 -13.15
C LYS A 11 -10.32 -31.41 -14.44
N ASN A 12 -11.05 -30.87 -15.42
CA ASN A 12 -10.49 -30.44 -16.71
C ASN A 12 -9.55 -29.27 -16.52
N ILE A 13 -9.97 -28.23 -15.75
CA ILE A 13 -9.18 -27.03 -15.50
C ILE A 13 -7.98 -27.36 -14.60
N SER A 14 -8.16 -28.17 -13.55
CA SER A 14 -7.07 -28.55 -12.63
C SER A 14 -5.93 -29.31 -13.30
N ARG A 15 -6.19 -29.98 -14.44
CA ARG A 15 -5.16 -30.67 -15.25
C ARG A 15 -4.37 -29.73 -16.15
N LYS A 16 -4.83 -28.52 -16.37
CA LYS A 16 -4.12 -27.52 -17.17
C LYS A 16 -3.11 -26.77 -16.32
N PHE A 17 -2.04 -27.48 -15.96
CA PHE A 17 -1.00 -27.01 -15.06
C PHE A 17 -0.45 -25.63 -15.44
N TRP A 18 -0.33 -25.34 -16.74
CA TRP A 18 0.20 -24.07 -17.21
C TRP A 18 -0.68 -22.86 -16.81
N ILE A 19 -2.00 -23.01 -16.88
CA ILE A 19 -2.92 -21.89 -16.56
C ILE A 19 -2.97 -21.64 -15.06
N ILE A 20 -3.15 -22.72 -14.29
CA ILE A 20 -3.19 -22.61 -12.82
C ILE A 20 -1.82 -22.18 -12.29
N GLY A 21 -0.75 -22.78 -12.83
CA GLY A 21 0.62 -22.45 -12.44
C GLY A 21 0.95 -20.98 -12.70
N TRP A 22 0.58 -20.45 -13.87
CA TRP A 22 0.83 -19.04 -14.17
C TRP A 22 -0.02 -18.09 -13.33
N ASN A 23 -1.31 -18.40 -13.12
CA ASN A 23 -2.20 -17.62 -12.27
C ASN A 23 -1.74 -17.57 -10.80
N LEU A 24 -1.02 -18.58 -10.33
CA LEU A 24 -0.45 -18.61 -8.99
C LEU A 24 0.97 -18.02 -8.96
N LEU A 25 1.85 -18.45 -9.87
CA LEU A 25 3.27 -18.11 -9.86
C LEU A 25 3.49 -16.62 -10.09
N PHE A 26 2.79 -16.02 -11.06
CA PHE A 26 2.98 -14.61 -11.41
C PHE A 26 2.68 -13.66 -10.25
N PRO A 27 1.53 -13.75 -9.54
CA PRO A 27 1.28 -12.95 -8.35
C PRO A 27 2.29 -13.19 -7.21
N LEU A 28 2.76 -14.43 -7.01
CA LEU A 28 3.77 -14.73 -5.99
C LEU A 28 5.12 -14.06 -6.29
N VAL A 29 5.58 -14.15 -7.55
CA VAL A 29 6.82 -13.50 -7.99
C VAL A 29 6.69 -11.98 -7.85
N LEU A 30 5.56 -11.41 -8.26
CA LEU A 30 5.34 -9.97 -8.17
C LEU A 30 5.23 -9.50 -6.71
N ALA A 31 4.56 -10.26 -5.84
CA ALA A 31 4.51 -9.98 -4.39
C ALA A 31 5.91 -9.97 -3.77
N THR A 32 6.75 -10.95 -4.16
CA THR A 32 8.14 -11.03 -3.71
C THR A 32 8.95 -9.83 -4.21
N ALA A 33 8.78 -9.44 -5.47
CA ALA A 33 9.43 -8.26 -6.04
C ALA A 33 9.03 -6.97 -5.30
N PHE A 34 7.74 -6.82 -4.98
CA PHE A 34 7.25 -5.68 -4.18
C PHE A 34 7.80 -5.70 -2.76
N HIS A 35 7.91 -6.88 -2.14
CA HIS A 35 8.50 -7.01 -0.81
C HIS A 35 9.96 -6.55 -0.80
N PHE A 36 10.78 -6.93 -1.78
CA PHE A 36 12.17 -6.46 -1.90
C PHE A 36 12.25 -4.97 -2.24
N GLY A 37 11.32 -4.45 -3.07
CA GLY A 37 11.30 -3.05 -3.45
C GLY A 37 10.81 -2.11 -2.34
N PHE A 38 9.78 -2.52 -1.60
CA PHE A 38 9.07 -1.66 -0.63
C PHE A 38 9.01 -2.24 0.78
N GLY A 39 9.60 -3.41 1.04
CA GLY A 39 9.45 -4.14 2.31
C GLY A 39 9.99 -3.39 3.51
N SER A 40 11.07 -2.63 3.38
CA SER A 40 11.59 -1.76 4.43
C SER A 40 10.60 -0.65 4.78
N MET A 41 9.96 -0.06 3.76
CA MET A 41 8.99 1.04 3.92
C MET A 41 7.64 0.58 4.50
N ILE A 42 7.31 -0.73 4.39
CA ILE A 42 6.09 -1.30 4.98
C ILE A 42 6.29 -1.62 6.46
N LYS A 43 7.52 -2.02 6.84
CA LYS A 43 7.88 -2.37 8.22
C LYS A 43 8.09 -1.13 9.10
N ASP A 44 8.43 -0.01 8.50
CA ASP A 44 8.50 1.27 9.21
C ASP A 44 7.07 1.68 9.58
N ASP A 45 6.65 1.28 10.78
CA ASP A 45 5.40 1.75 11.39
C ASP A 45 5.44 3.27 11.39
N PRO A 46 4.46 3.98 10.78
CA PRO A 46 4.41 5.44 10.82
C PRO A 46 4.32 5.98 12.27
N ASN A 47 4.04 5.12 13.24
CA ASN A 47 4.03 5.44 14.66
C ASN A 47 5.35 5.14 15.37
N THR A 48 6.31 4.47 14.77
CA THR A 48 7.66 4.33 15.32
C THR A 48 8.46 5.56 14.95
N PHE A 49 8.65 6.43 15.93
CA PHE A 49 9.63 7.51 15.82
C PHE A 49 11.00 6.88 15.51
N HIS A 50 11.50 7.17 14.31
CA HIS A 50 12.84 6.77 13.95
C HIS A 50 13.82 7.73 14.66
N ILE A 51 14.63 7.19 15.57
CA ILE A 51 15.67 7.96 16.24
C ILE A 51 16.74 8.30 15.20
N VAL A 52 16.92 9.60 14.95
CA VAL A 52 17.88 10.08 13.94
C VAL A 52 19.27 10.23 14.57
N PRO A 53 20.29 9.46 14.16
CA PRO A 53 21.66 9.66 14.63
C PRO A 53 22.22 10.96 14.04
N ALA A 54 22.60 11.88 14.94
CA ALA A 54 23.10 13.21 14.62
C ALA A 54 24.42 13.51 15.31
N GLY A 55 25.30 14.22 14.61
CA GLY A 55 26.55 14.71 15.16
C GLY A 55 26.44 16.15 15.68
N TYR A 56 27.31 16.51 16.62
CA TYR A 56 27.51 17.87 17.05
C TYR A 56 28.99 18.20 17.13
N VAL A 57 29.38 19.34 16.55
CA VAL A 57 30.76 19.85 16.52
C VAL A 57 30.74 21.30 16.96
N THR A 58 31.59 21.67 17.92
CA THR A 58 31.82 23.07 18.32
C THR A 58 33.20 23.49 17.86
N LEU A 59 33.25 24.58 17.06
CA LEU A 59 34.51 25.19 16.63
C LEU A 59 34.77 26.43 17.49
N GLY A 60 35.91 26.42 18.18
CA GLY A 60 36.34 27.51 19.06
C GLY A 60 35.72 27.41 20.46
N ASP A 61 36.30 28.22 21.39
CA ASP A 61 35.82 28.40 22.74
C ASP A 61 34.59 29.35 22.74
N TYR A 62 33.45 28.86 22.20
CA TYR A 62 32.19 29.60 22.28
C TYR A 62 31.52 29.24 23.61
N GLU A 63 31.86 30.04 24.59
CA GLU A 63 31.29 30.04 25.91
C GLU A 63 30.51 31.31 26.08
N THR A 64 29.18 31.21 26.16
CA THR A 64 28.37 32.38 26.55
C THR A 64 28.56 32.55 28.06
N GLU A 65 29.15 33.66 28.46
CA GLU A 65 29.25 34.04 29.89
C GLU A 65 27.84 34.21 30.45
N GLY A 66 27.34 33.22 31.16
CA GLY A 66 26.15 33.28 31.98
C GLY A 66 26.56 33.56 33.43
N MET A 67 25.91 34.51 34.13
CA MET A 67 26.06 34.72 35.57
C MET A 67 24.99 33.91 36.29
N GLN A 68 25.40 33.00 37.18
CA GLN A 68 24.50 32.42 38.18
C GLN A 68 24.19 33.47 39.27
N GLU A 69 23.10 33.26 40.03
CA GLU A 69 22.71 34.14 41.15
C GLU A 69 23.79 34.26 42.22
N ASP A 70 24.78 33.38 42.27
CA ASP A 70 25.91 33.37 43.19
C ASP A 70 27.16 34.10 42.64
N GLY A 71 27.11 34.66 41.43
CA GLY A 71 28.20 35.39 40.80
C GLY A 71 29.24 34.54 40.10
N THR A 72 29.04 33.23 39.96
CA THR A 72 29.95 32.31 39.24
C THR A 72 29.68 32.39 37.72
N LEU A 73 30.73 32.59 36.92
CA LEU A 73 30.68 32.56 35.46
C LEU A 73 30.50 31.09 35.02
N ILE A 74 29.42 30.81 34.31
CA ILE A 74 29.16 29.51 33.69
C ILE A 74 29.35 29.65 32.21
N HIS A 75 30.16 28.79 31.67
CA HIS A 75 30.31 28.62 30.24
C HIS A 75 29.24 27.63 29.76
N THR A 76 28.21 28.11 29.08
CA THR A 76 27.10 27.27 28.60
C THR A 76 27.03 27.32 27.09
N ASP A 77 26.85 26.12 26.48
CA ASP A 77 26.47 25.96 25.09
C ASP A 77 24.95 25.67 25.00
N PRO A 78 24.10 26.70 24.91
CA PRO A 78 22.65 26.50 25.01
C PRO A 78 22.07 25.62 23.94
N TYR A 79 22.72 25.55 22.76
CA TYR A 79 22.28 24.68 21.68
C TYR A 79 22.67 23.23 21.94
N GLY A 80 23.89 22.99 22.40
CA GLY A 80 24.35 21.66 22.80
C GLY A 80 23.52 21.09 23.94
N GLU A 81 23.22 21.88 24.98
CA GLU A 81 22.34 21.48 26.10
C GLU A 81 20.93 21.13 25.64
N MET A 82 20.35 21.92 24.72
CA MET A 82 19.04 21.64 24.13
C MET A 82 19.08 20.32 23.33
N LEU A 83 20.10 20.10 22.52
CA LEU A 83 20.26 18.82 21.78
C LEU A 83 20.42 17.62 22.70
N GLU A 84 21.16 17.76 23.81
CA GLU A 84 21.29 16.72 24.82
C GLU A 84 19.97 16.42 25.53
N SER A 85 19.17 17.45 25.83
CA SER A 85 17.86 17.27 26.45
C SER A 85 16.87 16.51 25.53
N ILE A 86 17.00 16.68 24.21
CA ILE A 86 16.18 15.97 23.20
C ILE A 86 16.74 14.56 22.95
N SER A 87 18.06 14.35 23.15
CA SER A 87 18.74 13.05 23.03
C SER A 87 18.58 12.18 24.27
N GLY A 88 18.46 12.79 25.47
CA GLY A 88 18.26 12.09 26.74
C GLY A 88 16.77 11.81 26.96
N GLY A 89 16.26 10.66 26.48
CA GLY A 89 14.88 10.26 26.77
C GLY A 89 14.70 9.84 28.23
N ASP A 90 13.92 10.56 29.03
CA ASP A 90 13.28 10.04 30.24
C ASP A 90 12.05 9.20 29.83
N GLU A 91 11.58 8.28 30.72
CA GLU A 91 10.51 7.31 30.42
C GLU A 91 9.21 7.93 29.87
N GLU A 92 9.01 9.24 30.00
CA GLU A 92 7.86 9.98 29.45
C GLU A 92 8.18 10.77 28.15
N LYS A 93 9.45 10.95 27.78
CA LYS A 93 9.84 11.72 26.57
C LYS A 93 10.42 10.80 25.50
N LYS A 94 9.78 10.76 24.33
CA LYS A 94 10.29 10.01 23.17
C LYS A 94 11.61 10.65 22.69
N GLN A 95 12.69 9.87 22.69
CA GLN A 95 13.97 10.24 22.11
C GLN A 95 13.82 10.48 20.61
N ILE A 96 14.15 11.70 20.15
CA ILE A 96 14.01 12.08 18.73
C ILE A 96 15.33 11.92 17.98
N ILE A 97 16.45 12.24 18.64
CA ILE A 97 17.79 12.16 18.06
C ILE A 97 18.73 11.35 18.98
N LEU A 98 19.70 10.69 18.36
CA LEU A 98 20.86 10.12 19.07
C LEU A 98 22.06 11.03 18.80
N LEU A 99 22.45 11.83 19.80
CA LEU A 99 23.49 12.82 19.64
C LEU A 99 24.87 12.22 19.93
N THR A 100 25.83 12.41 19.01
CA THR A 100 27.24 12.06 19.20
C THR A 100 28.08 13.33 19.03
N ARG A 101 28.88 13.69 20.04
CA ARG A 101 29.80 14.83 19.96
C ARG A 101 31.10 14.41 19.26
N TYR A 102 31.58 15.25 18.34
CA TYR A 102 32.85 15.06 17.63
C TYR A 102 33.80 16.22 17.95
N ALA A 103 35.06 15.91 18.09
CA ALA A 103 36.08 16.91 18.42
C ALA A 103 36.48 17.79 17.23
N SER A 104 36.21 17.32 16.00
CA SER A 104 36.54 18.07 14.79
C SER A 104 35.52 17.85 13.67
N GLU A 105 35.41 18.86 12.79
CA GLU A 105 34.59 18.77 11.58
C GLU A 105 35.04 17.61 10.66
N LYS A 106 36.32 17.26 10.65
CA LYS A 106 36.84 16.17 9.83
C LYS A 106 36.33 14.82 10.31
N GLU A 107 36.26 14.59 11.61
CA GLU A 107 35.71 13.37 12.21
C GLU A 107 34.21 13.25 11.92
N ALA A 108 33.45 14.33 12.07
CA ALA A 108 32.02 14.34 11.78
C ALA A 108 31.74 14.09 10.28
N ASN A 109 32.57 14.66 9.38
CA ASN A 109 32.47 14.39 7.94
C ASN A 109 32.78 12.91 7.62
N GLN A 110 33.74 12.29 8.31
CA GLN A 110 34.03 10.88 8.11
C GLN A 110 32.86 10.02 8.60
N ALA A 111 32.28 10.32 9.77
CA ALA A 111 31.13 9.62 10.30
C ALA A 111 29.87 9.70 9.40
N ILE A 112 29.68 10.83 8.68
CA ILE A 112 28.63 10.93 7.67
C ILE A 112 28.92 10.00 6.47
N LEU A 113 30.17 9.96 5.99
CA LEU A 113 30.57 9.11 4.87
C LEU A 113 30.44 7.63 5.23
N ASP A 114 30.78 7.27 6.46
CA ASP A 114 30.64 5.91 6.99
C ASP A 114 29.18 5.57 7.37
N GLN A 115 28.25 6.50 7.18
CA GLN A 115 26.81 6.37 7.47
C GLN A 115 26.46 6.13 8.95
N GLU A 116 27.38 6.43 9.86
CA GLU A 116 27.14 6.34 11.31
C GLU A 116 26.16 7.42 11.78
N ILE A 117 26.21 8.62 11.17
CA ILE A 117 25.28 9.72 11.42
C ILE A 117 24.63 10.19 10.12
N LYS A 118 23.41 10.76 10.22
CA LYS A 118 22.66 11.29 9.07
C LYS A 118 22.95 12.75 8.76
N GLY A 119 23.50 13.45 9.72
CA GLY A 119 23.93 14.84 9.61
C GLY A 119 24.58 15.31 10.89
N TYR A 120 25.25 16.44 10.86
CA TYR A 120 25.80 17.07 12.07
C TYR A 120 25.56 18.57 12.08
N TYR A 121 25.39 19.09 13.30
CA TYR A 121 25.33 20.50 13.59
C TYR A 121 26.73 21.01 13.87
N LEU A 122 27.08 22.13 13.24
CA LEU A 122 28.33 22.82 13.44
C LEU A 122 28.01 24.18 14.11
N ASN A 123 28.55 24.40 15.30
CA ASN A 123 28.49 25.65 16.02
C ASN A 123 29.84 26.37 15.85
N ASP A 124 29.82 27.49 15.09
CA ASP A 124 30.99 28.35 14.86
C ASP A 124 30.69 29.72 15.44
N GLY A 125 31.24 30.01 16.64
CA GLY A 125 31.04 31.29 17.31
C GLY A 125 29.57 31.66 17.55
N GLY A 126 28.66 30.70 17.75
CA GLY A 126 27.22 30.91 17.95
C GLY A 126 26.39 30.91 16.68
N GLU A 127 27.01 30.80 15.50
CA GLU A 127 26.33 30.58 14.26
C GLU A 127 26.19 29.06 14.04
N ILE A 128 24.94 28.56 14.08
CA ILE A 128 24.64 27.16 13.94
C ILE A 128 24.30 26.85 12.49
N SER A 129 25.04 25.91 11.90
CA SER A 129 24.82 25.37 10.58
C SER A 129 24.58 23.86 10.64
N LEU A 130 23.80 23.31 9.70
CA LEU A 130 23.52 21.88 9.55
C LEU A 130 24.15 21.36 8.27
N LYS A 131 24.95 20.30 8.37
CA LYS A 131 25.53 19.60 7.23
C LYS A 131 24.93 18.20 7.14
N VAL A 132 24.42 17.85 5.95
CA VAL A 132 23.81 16.56 5.64
C VAL A 132 24.33 16.04 4.31
N LEU A 133 24.41 14.72 4.16
CA LEU A 133 24.88 14.09 2.92
C LEU A 133 23.78 14.05 1.85
N SER A 134 22.52 13.84 2.25
CA SER A 134 21.38 13.72 1.33
C SER A 134 20.13 14.38 1.89
N THR A 135 19.24 14.80 1.01
CA THR A 135 17.92 15.30 1.41
C THR A 135 16.96 14.13 1.62
N GLY A 136 16.23 14.13 2.73
CA GLY A 136 15.30 13.06 3.10
C GLY A 136 14.56 13.40 4.40
N THR A 137 13.83 12.44 4.95
CA THR A 137 13.06 12.61 6.19
C THR A 137 13.98 12.99 7.35
N ASP A 138 15.11 12.30 7.50
CA ASP A 138 16.09 12.53 8.58
C ASP A 138 16.66 13.95 8.51
N SER A 139 17.08 14.39 7.31
CA SER A 139 17.60 15.76 7.13
C SER A 139 16.53 16.84 7.36
N THR A 140 15.26 16.53 7.08
CA THR A 140 14.14 17.42 7.36
C THR A 140 13.91 17.57 8.87
N ILE A 141 13.96 16.45 9.63
CA ILE A 141 13.85 16.46 11.09
C ILE A 141 14.97 17.29 11.70
N LEU A 142 16.22 17.04 11.32
CA LEU A 142 17.38 17.79 11.80
C LEU A 142 17.27 19.30 11.46
N SER A 143 16.86 19.62 10.23
CA SER A 143 16.65 21.01 9.81
C SER A 143 15.53 21.71 10.61
N GLN A 144 14.46 20.98 10.94
CA GLN A 144 13.36 21.54 11.71
C GLN A 144 13.76 21.83 13.16
N ILE A 145 14.54 20.95 13.79
CA ILE A 145 15.10 21.19 15.14
C ILE A 145 15.94 22.47 15.15
N MET A 146 16.85 22.63 14.17
CA MET A 146 17.67 23.83 14.05
C MET A 146 16.83 25.10 13.83
N LYS A 147 15.82 25.04 12.95
CA LYS A 147 14.93 26.18 12.69
C LYS A 147 14.13 26.57 13.93
N GLN A 148 13.61 25.59 14.63
CA GLN A 148 12.86 25.82 15.87
C GLN A 148 13.71 26.56 16.90
N TYR A 149 14.93 26.09 17.13
CA TYR A 149 15.87 26.76 18.03
C TYR A 149 16.16 28.22 17.62
N LYS A 150 16.52 28.43 16.31
CA LYS A 150 16.78 29.80 15.81
C LYS A 150 15.59 30.74 15.98
N THR A 151 14.38 30.19 15.72
CA THR A 151 13.15 30.98 15.88
C THR A 151 12.90 31.31 17.36
N SER A 152 13.00 30.35 18.27
CA SER A 152 12.82 30.55 19.70
C SER A 152 13.86 31.52 20.28
N ARG A 153 15.13 31.35 19.87
CA ARG A 153 16.21 32.28 20.28
C ARG A 153 15.95 33.71 19.83
N SER A 154 15.65 33.90 18.53
CA SER A 154 15.37 35.27 18.01
C SER A 154 14.14 35.90 18.64
N MET A 155 13.14 35.12 19.01
CA MET A 155 11.95 35.56 19.73
C MET A 155 12.31 36.02 21.16
N LEU A 156 13.09 35.20 21.90
CA LEU A 156 13.53 35.53 23.25
C LEU A 156 14.44 36.76 23.25
N GLU A 157 15.40 36.90 22.33
CA GLU A 157 16.26 38.07 22.16
C GLU A 157 15.45 39.33 21.91
N ARG A 158 14.39 39.25 21.11
CA ARG A 158 13.48 40.37 20.84
C ARG A 158 12.66 40.74 22.07
N ILE A 159 12.11 39.75 22.80
CA ILE A 159 11.36 40.01 24.04
C ILE A 159 12.28 40.59 25.11
N ALA A 160 13.50 40.08 25.26
CA ALA A 160 14.48 40.62 26.19
C ALA A 160 14.82 42.09 25.92
N LYS A 161 14.81 42.50 24.65
CA LYS A 161 15.10 43.89 24.23
C LYS A 161 13.89 44.80 24.37
N ASP A 162 12.70 44.35 23.94
CA ASP A 162 11.52 45.22 23.84
C ASP A 162 10.66 45.21 25.12
N HIS A 163 10.63 44.07 25.85
CA HIS A 163 9.81 43.85 27.05
C HIS A 163 10.51 42.91 28.06
N PRO A 164 11.59 43.36 28.73
CA PRO A 164 12.38 42.53 29.64
C PRO A 164 11.58 42.00 30.84
N ASP A 165 10.52 42.70 31.24
CA ASP A 165 9.58 42.31 32.28
C ASP A 165 8.77 41.04 31.97
N LYS A 166 8.62 40.71 30.70
CA LYS A 166 7.88 39.52 30.22
C LYS A 166 8.79 38.33 29.85
N LEU A 167 10.08 38.46 30.04
CA LEU A 167 11.04 37.42 29.63
C LEU A 167 10.82 36.10 30.39
N SER A 168 10.58 36.16 31.68
CA SER A 168 10.32 34.95 32.50
C SER A 168 9.02 34.24 32.10
N GLU A 169 7.97 35.02 31.77
CA GLU A 169 6.72 34.46 31.27
C GLU A 169 6.90 33.79 29.89
N ALA A 170 7.69 34.40 29.00
CA ALA A 170 8.00 33.83 27.69
C ALA A 170 8.84 32.56 27.78
N ILE A 171 9.80 32.48 28.70
CA ILE A 171 10.59 31.26 28.95
C ILE A 171 9.68 30.16 29.49
N SER A 172 8.80 30.46 30.46
CA SER A 172 7.86 29.48 31.00
C SER A 172 6.88 28.94 29.92
N ALA A 173 6.39 29.83 29.04
CA ALA A 173 5.52 29.44 27.92
C ALA A 173 6.22 28.60 26.88
N LEU A 174 7.52 28.77 26.65
CA LEU A 174 8.32 27.92 25.77
C LEU A 174 8.66 26.58 26.42
N SER A 175 8.75 26.52 27.74
CA SER A 175 8.99 25.28 28.50
C SER A 175 7.71 24.45 28.68
N ASP A 176 6.55 25.10 28.57
CA ASP A 176 5.24 24.43 28.68
C ASP A 176 4.96 23.69 27.38
N GLN A 177 5.38 22.41 27.36
CA GLN A 177 5.19 21.49 26.24
C GLN A 177 3.74 20.99 26.23
N ASN A 178 2.80 21.90 25.99
CA ASN A 178 1.44 21.48 25.67
C ASN A 178 1.42 20.81 24.30
N GLU A 179 1.04 19.54 24.27
CA GLU A 179 0.89 18.75 23.06
C GLU A 179 -0.33 19.27 22.29
N TYR A 180 -0.14 20.31 21.46
CA TYR A 180 -1.20 20.92 20.64
C TYR A 180 -1.60 20.09 19.42
N LEU A 181 -0.88 19.00 19.16
CA LEU A 181 -1.12 18.08 18.06
C LEU A 181 -1.44 16.69 18.61
N GLU A 182 -2.72 16.44 18.77
CA GLU A 182 -3.21 15.07 19.00
C GLU A 182 -3.17 14.32 17.68
N GLN A 183 -2.32 13.28 17.60
CA GLN A 183 -2.24 12.46 16.40
C GLN A 183 -3.50 11.58 16.31
N HIS A 184 -4.53 12.06 15.64
CA HIS A 184 -5.66 11.24 15.24
C HIS A 184 -5.23 10.31 14.10
N THR A 185 -4.93 9.07 14.42
CA THR A 185 -4.83 8.01 13.43
C THR A 185 -6.23 7.70 12.92
N PHE A 186 -6.53 8.14 11.71
CA PHE A 186 -7.74 7.73 11.01
C PHE A 186 -7.59 6.27 10.58
N GLY A 187 -8.21 5.35 11.33
CA GLY A 187 -8.13 3.91 11.08
C GLY A 187 -6.94 3.20 11.76
N ASN A 188 -6.60 2.02 11.27
CA ASN A 188 -5.56 1.16 11.85
C ASN A 188 -4.12 1.56 11.47
N GLY A 189 -3.92 2.70 10.84
CA GLY A 189 -2.59 3.19 10.45
C GLY A 189 -1.85 2.31 9.45
N VAL A 190 -2.59 1.66 8.55
CA VAL A 190 -2.00 0.75 7.56
C VAL A 190 -1.12 1.52 6.59
N SER A 191 0.10 1.02 6.37
CA SER A 191 1.09 1.64 5.48
C SER A 191 0.53 1.90 4.07
N GLN A 192 0.85 3.08 3.51
CA GLN A 192 0.45 3.45 2.14
C GLN A 192 1.00 2.48 1.08
N TYR A 193 2.12 1.82 1.34
CA TYR A 193 2.71 0.84 0.43
C TYR A 193 1.89 -0.46 0.33
N LEU A 194 0.98 -0.72 1.27
CA LEU A 194 0.08 -1.87 1.22
C LEU A 194 -0.89 -1.78 0.02
N GLN A 195 -1.12 -0.57 -0.50
CA GLN A 195 -1.90 -0.34 -1.71
C GLN A 195 -1.38 -1.14 -2.93
N TYR A 196 -0.06 -1.30 -3.06
CA TYR A 196 0.52 -2.12 -4.13
C TYR A 196 0.12 -3.60 -4.01
N PHE A 197 0.08 -4.12 -2.77
CA PHE A 197 -0.35 -5.50 -2.52
C PHE A 197 -1.85 -5.66 -2.75
N PHE A 198 -2.67 -4.69 -2.38
CA PHE A 198 -4.10 -4.72 -2.70
C PHE A 198 -4.35 -4.69 -4.20
N ALA A 199 -3.64 -3.87 -4.96
CA ALA A 199 -3.75 -3.82 -6.41
C ALA A 199 -3.24 -5.11 -7.07
N LEU A 200 -2.20 -5.75 -6.50
CA LEU A 200 -1.72 -7.07 -6.92
C LEU A 200 -2.78 -8.15 -6.69
N LEU A 201 -3.45 -8.15 -5.53
CA LEU A 201 -4.52 -9.10 -5.21
C LEU A 201 -5.73 -8.87 -6.14
N ALA A 202 -6.05 -7.61 -6.49
CA ALA A 202 -7.06 -7.29 -7.49
C ALA A 202 -6.70 -7.87 -8.87
N MET A 203 -5.46 -7.68 -9.30
CA MET A 203 -4.95 -8.25 -10.56
C MET A 203 -5.03 -9.78 -10.55
N SER A 204 -4.55 -10.43 -9.47
CA SER A 204 -4.62 -11.88 -9.31
C SER A 204 -6.04 -12.40 -9.43
N SER A 205 -7.01 -11.71 -8.82
CA SER A 205 -8.43 -12.05 -8.90
C SER A 205 -8.98 -11.91 -10.31
N LEU A 206 -8.65 -10.82 -11.02
CA LEU A 206 -9.09 -10.59 -12.39
C LEU A 206 -8.43 -11.54 -13.42
N PHE A 207 -7.26 -12.09 -13.13
CA PHE A 207 -6.62 -13.14 -13.96
C PHE A 207 -7.43 -14.43 -13.99
N GLY A 208 -8.35 -14.66 -13.07
CA GLY A 208 -9.38 -15.70 -13.17
C GLY A 208 -10.15 -15.66 -14.48
N SER A 209 -10.21 -14.51 -15.17
CA SER A 209 -10.79 -14.36 -16.49
C SER A 209 -10.15 -15.31 -17.53
N TRP A 210 -8.88 -15.66 -17.39
CA TRP A 210 -8.23 -16.65 -18.26
C TRP A 210 -8.75 -18.07 -18.02
N ILE A 211 -9.01 -18.44 -16.77
CA ILE A 211 -9.65 -19.73 -16.44
C ILE A 211 -11.01 -19.85 -17.13
N SER A 212 -11.78 -18.73 -17.17
CA SER A 212 -13.07 -18.71 -17.84
C SER A 212 -12.99 -18.95 -19.34
N THR A 213 -11.97 -18.42 -20.02
CA THR A 213 -11.79 -18.67 -21.46
C THR A 213 -11.54 -20.15 -21.75
N GLU A 214 -10.73 -20.80 -20.92
CA GLU A 214 -10.47 -22.22 -21.02
C GLU A 214 -11.68 -23.09 -20.65
N MET A 215 -12.47 -22.66 -19.67
CA MET A 215 -13.73 -23.31 -19.31
C MET A 215 -14.72 -23.27 -20.46
N MET A 216 -14.79 -22.15 -21.18
CA MET A 216 -15.73 -21.98 -22.29
C MET A 216 -15.26 -22.67 -23.59
N TYR A 217 -13.97 -22.99 -23.72
CA TYR A 217 -13.42 -23.59 -24.93
C TYR A 217 -14.17 -24.89 -25.36
N PRO A 218 -14.39 -25.87 -24.48
CA PRO A 218 -15.12 -27.11 -24.84
C PRO A 218 -16.64 -26.90 -25.00
N MET A 219 -17.17 -25.71 -24.78
CA MET A 219 -18.60 -25.39 -24.94
C MET A 219 -18.88 -24.65 -26.25
N CYS A 220 -17.86 -24.33 -27.05
CA CYS A 220 -17.99 -23.50 -28.25
C CYS A 220 -17.79 -24.30 -29.52
N ALA A 221 -18.84 -24.57 -30.30
CA ALA A 221 -18.85 -25.34 -31.50
C ALA A 221 -17.94 -24.78 -32.62
N ASN A 222 -17.74 -23.48 -32.67
CA ASN A 222 -16.90 -22.85 -33.68
C ASN A 222 -15.39 -22.91 -33.41
N ILE A 223 -14.99 -23.43 -32.24
CA ILE A 223 -13.57 -23.44 -31.82
C ILE A 223 -13.07 -24.85 -31.54
N SER A 224 -13.94 -25.75 -31.06
CA SER A 224 -13.53 -27.07 -30.64
C SER A 224 -14.49 -28.15 -31.11
N ASP A 225 -13.96 -29.36 -31.41
CA ASP A 225 -14.80 -30.50 -31.73
C ASP A 225 -15.60 -31.01 -30.53
N CYS A 226 -15.10 -30.78 -29.31
CA CYS A 226 -15.87 -31.01 -28.10
C CYS A 226 -17.08 -30.07 -28.04
N GLY A 227 -16.93 -28.82 -28.50
CA GLY A 227 -17.99 -27.85 -28.57
C GLY A 227 -19.10 -28.25 -29.58
N LYS A 228 -18.73 -28.83 -30.71
CA LYS A 228 -19.72 -29.36 -31.65
C LYS A 228 -20.55 -30.51 -31.04
N ARG A 229 -19.91 -31.40 -30.30
CA ARG A 229 -20.60 -32.51 -29.59
C ARG A 229 -21.46 -31.96 -28.43
N PHE A 230 -20.98 -30.95 -27.74
CA PHE A 230 -21.76 -30.29 -26.67
C PHE A 230 -23.01 -29.62 -27.22
N GLU A 231 -22.93 -29.01 -28.40
CA GLU A 231 -24.05 -28.33 -29.06
C GLU A 231 -25.14 -29.32 -29.55
N SER A 232 -24.73 -30.48 -30.02
CA SER A 232 -25.65 -31.55 -30.46
C SER A 232 -26.25 -32.33 -29.28
N ALA A 233 -25.71 -32.19 -28.06
CA ALA A 233 -26.22 -32.86 -26.88
C ALA A 233 -27.44 -32.11 -26.30
N PRO A 234 -28.46 -32.81 -25.72
CA PRO A 234 -29.61 -32.22 -25.10
C PRO A 234 -29.26 -31.58 -23.75
N GLY A 235 -28.35 -30.58 -23.74
CA GLY A 235 -27.84 -29.94 -22.56
C GLY A 235 -28.21 -28.47 -22.49
N ASN A 236 -28.54 -27.96 -21.27
CA ASN A 236 -28.78 -26.55 -21.07
C ASN A 236 -27.43 -25.81 -20.91
N ARG A 237 -27.09 -24.95 -21.89
CA ARG A 237 -25.85 -24.17 -21.91
C ARG A 237 -25.69 -23.28 -20.69
N ILE A 238 -26.77 -22.64 -20.23
CA ILE A 238 -26.70 -21.75 -19.07
C ILE A 238 -26.28 -22.53 -17.82
N VAL A 239 -26.87 -23.72 -17.64
CA VAL A 239 -26.48 -24.60 -16.52
C VAL A 239 -25.02 -25.02 -16.61
N ALA A 240 -24.53 -25.29 -17.81
CA ALA A 240 -23.13 -25.66 -18.03
C ALA A 240 -22.18 -24.49 -17.73
N VAL A 241 -22.50 -23.30 -18.18
CA VAL A 241 -21.72 -22.07 -17.91
C VAL A 241 -21.73 -21.75 -16.41
N LEU A 242 -22.88 -21.83 -15.74
CA LEU A 242 -22.97 -21.58 -14.30
C LEU A 242 -22.16 -22.62 -13.48
N ALA A 243 -22.25 -23.90 -13.85
CA ALA A 243 -21.47 -24.95 -13.22
C ALA A 243 -19.95 -24.74 -13.40
N GLY A 244 -19.55 -24.36 -14.62
CA GLY A 244 -18.16 -24.00 -14.92
C GLY A 244 -17.68 -22.75 -14.20
N THR A 245 -18.53 -21.70 -14.16
CA THR A 245 -18.23 -20.47 -13.42
C THR A 245 -17.95 -20.77 -11.95
N LEU A 246 -18.78 -21.59 -11.32
CA LEU A 246 -18.58 -22.00 -9.93
C LEU A 246 -17.29 -22.81 -9.74
N ALA A 247 -16.98 -23.74 -10.66
CA ALA A 247 -15.74 -24.51 -10.63
C ALA A 247 -14.49 -23.63 -10.82
N GLY A 248 -14.54 -22.69 -11.76
CA GLY A 248 -13.48 -21.71 -11.99
C GLY A 248 -13.27 -20.79 -10.80
N THR A 249 -14.36 -20.29 -10.21
CA THR A 249 -14.31 -19.43 -9.01
C THR A 249 -13.67 -20.16 -7.83
N LEU A 250 -13.98 -21.43 -7.64
CA LEU A 250 -13.39 -22.25 -6.58
C LEU A 250 -11.87 -22.40 -6.79
N LEU A 251 -11.42 -22.73 -7.99
CA LEU A 251 -10.00 -22.89 -8.30
C LEU A 251 -9.23 -21.60 -8.18
N GLN A 252 -9.77 -20.50 -8.72
CA GLN A 252 -9.14 -19.18 -8.61
C GLN A 252 -9.14 -18.70 -7.17
N GLY A 253 -10.23 -18.95 -6.41
CA GLY A 253 -10.32 -18.61 -4.99
C GLY A 253 -9.25 -19.31 -4.15
N ILE A 254 -9.03 -20.60 -4.38
CA ILE A 254 -7.95 -21.36 -3.74
C ILE A 254 -6.58 -20.76 -4.09
N SER A 255 -6.31 -20.47 -5.37
CA SER A 255 -5.06 -19.86 -5.81
C SER A 255 -4.84 -18.51 -5.12
N ASN A 256 -5.86 -17.67 -5.05
CA ASN A 256 -5.81 -16.36 -4.41
C ASN A 256 -5.60 -16.47 -2.89
N ILE A 257 -6.23 -17.42 -2.21
CA ILE A 257 -6.00 -17.69 -0.79
C ILE A 257 -4.54 -18.06 -0.54
N ILE A 258 -3.94 -18.89 -1.42
CA ILE A 258 -2.51 -19.23 -1.32
C ILE A 258 -1.64 -17.98 -1.43
N VAL A 259 -1.96 -17.06 -2.35
CA VAL A 259 -1.23 -15.78 -2.49
C VAL A 259 -1.37 -14.91 -1.22
N VAL A 260 -2.56 -14.81 -0.65
CA VAL A 260 -2.79 -14.08 0.62
C VAL A 260 -1.98 -14.68 1.76
N LEU A 261 -2.03 -16.01 1.91
CA LEU A 261 -1.26 -16.72 2.95
C LEU A 261 0.24 -16.54 2.77
N TYR A 262 0.73 -16.54 1.53
CA TYR A 262 2.13 -16.26 1.21
C TYR A 262 2.53 -14.85 1.64
N ILE A 263 1.73 -13.83 1.30
CA ILE A 263 2.01 -12.44 1.69
C ILE A 263 2.00 -12.29 3.22
N GLN A 264 1.02 -12.89 3.89
CA GLN A 264 0.85 -12.77 5.34
C GLN A 264 1.95 -13.52 6.13
N TYR A 265 2.23 -14.77 5.77
CA TYR A 265 3.09 -15.64 6.59
C TYR A 265 4.52 -15.75 6.09
N VAL A 266 4.76 -15.69 4.79
CA VAL A 266 6.12 -15.79 4.22
C VAL A 266 6.76 -14.40 4.11
N LEU A 267 6.05 -13.42 3.57
CA LEU A 267 6.55 -12.05 3.47
C LEU A 267 6.33 -11.24 4.76
N GLN A 268 5.58 -11.79 5.73
CA GLN A 268 5.30 -11.17 7.03
C GLN A 268 4.66 -9.78 6.93
N ILE A 269 3.80 -9.57 5.93
CA ILE A 269 3.08 -8.32 5.71
C ILE A 269 1.67 -8.48 6.29
N SER A 270 1.37 -7.70 7.34
CA SER A 270 0.03 -7.67 7.94
C SER A 270 -0.91 -6.80 7.13
N PHE A 271 -2.11 -7.32 6.86
CA PHE A 271 -3.15 -6.57 6.15
C PHE A 271 -3.98 -5.66 7.07
N GLY A 272 -3.79 -5.70 8.38
CA GLY A 272 -4.57 -4.89 9.34
C GLY A 272 -6.01 -5.34 9.54
N ALA A 273 -6.47 -6.41 8.87
CA ALA A 273 -7.81 -6.96 8.97
C ALA A 273 -7.80 -8.46 9.29
N ALA A 274 -8.94 -9.00 9.72
CA ALA A 274 -9.07 -10.44 9.94
C ALA A 274 -8.86 -11.22 8.63
N LEU A 275 -7.98 -12.24 8.67
CA LEU A 275 -7.62 -13.05 7.51
C LEU A 275 -8.84 -13.68 6.81
N VAL A 276 -9.85 -14.07 7.60
CA VAL A 276 -11.10 -14.65 7.07
C VAL A 276 -11.83 -13.65 6.19
N ASP A 277 -11.90 -12.39 6.58
CA ASP A 277 -12.58 -11.35 5.83
C ASP A 277 -11.84 -11.07 4.50
N ILE A 278 -10.51 -11.04 4.53
CA ILE A 278 -9.69 -10.91 3.32
C ILE A 278 -9.93 -12.10 2.39
N CYS A 279 -9.92 -13.33 2.90
CA CYS A 279 -10.19 -14.52 2.10
C CYS A 279 -11.59 -14.50 1.47
N LEU A 280 -12.61 -14.00 2.17
CA LEU A 280 -13.96 -13.84 1.62
C LEU A 280 -13.98 -12.83 0.47
N ILE A 281 -13.31 -11.68 0.63
CA ILE A 281 -13.19 -10.69 -0.45
C ILE A 281 -12.43 -11.27 -1.64
N MET A 282 -11.36 -12.02 -1.40
CA MET A 282 -10.60 -12.70 -2.46
C MET A 282 -11.46 -13.71 -3.23
N PHE A 283 -12.32 -14.43 -2.53
CA PHE A 283 -13.26 -15.34 -3.17
C PHE A 283 -14.29 -14.60 -4.03
N LEU A 284 -14.80 -13.49 -3.55
CA LEU A 284 -15.70 -12.60 -4.29
C LEU A 284 -14.99 -11.99 -5.52
N GLY A 285 -13.74 -11.52 -5.37
CA GLY A 285 -12.92 -11.04 -6.45
C GLY A 285 -12.64 -12.12 -7.51
N SER A 286 -12.44 -13.37 -7.07
CA SER A 286 -12.30 -14.50 -7.98
C SER A 286 -13.57 -14.71 -8.82
N ALA A 287 -14.75 -14.62 -8.21
CA ALA A 287 -16.02 -14.68 -8.93
C ALA A 287 -16.18 -13.52 -9.92
N LEU A 288 -15.72 -12.33 -9.55
CA LEU A 288 -15.73 -11.14 -10.41
C LEU A 288 -14.84 -11.35 -11.65
N GLY A 289 -13.59 -11.81 -11.46
CA GLY A 289 -12.67 -12.11 -12.57
C GLY A 289 -13.20 -13.18 -13.50
N ILE A 290 -13.72 -14.28 -12.95
CA ILE A 290 -14.39 -15.34 -13.72
C ILE A 290 -15.61 -14.79 -14.49
N GLY A 291 -16.43 -13.95 -13.86
CA GLY A 291 -17.60 -13.32 -14.50
C GLY A 291 -17.22 -12.48 -15.71
N PHE A 292 -16.20 -11.63 -15.60
CA PHE A 292 -15.67 -10.86 -16.73
C PHE A 292 -15.10 -11.78 -17.83
N GLY A 293 -14.42 -12.84 -17.48
CA GLY A 293 -13.91 -13.82 -18.47
C GLY A 293 -15.03 -14.53 -19.23
N VAL A 294 -16.13 -14.90 -18.55
CA VAL A 294 -17.32 -15.46 -19.20
C VAL A 294 -17.98 -14.41 -20.12
N PHE A 295 -18.04 -13.15 -19.68
CA PHE A 295 -18.55 -12.07 -20.52
C PHE A 295 -17.74 -11.89 -21.80
N PHE A 296 -16.42 -11.75 -21.71
CA PHE A 296 -15.55 -11.64 -22.89
C PHE A 296 -15.64 -12.90 -23.77
N GLY A 297 -15.64 -14.09 -23.15
CA GLY A 297 -15.78 -15.35 -23.84
C GLY A 297 -17.12 -15.49 -24.60
N SER A 298 -18.19 -14.84 -24.09
CA SER A 298 -19.51 -14.81 -24.77
C SER A 298 -19.57 -13.78 -25.90
N VAL A 299 -18.88 -12.63 -25.78
CA VAL A 299 -18.90 -11.55 -26.78
C VAL A 299 -18.01 -11.87 -27.98
N PHE A 300 -16.78 -12.27 -27.75
CA PHE A 300 -15.80 -12.48 -28.82
C PHE A 300 -15.95 -13.86 -29.48
N LYS A 301 -15.84 -13.89 -30.82
CA LYS A 301 -15.96 -15.12 -31.62
C LYS A 301 -14.60 -15.75 -31.92
N LYS A 302 -13.55 -14.92 -32.05
CA LYS A 302 -12.19 -15.37 -32.40
C LYS A 302 -11.45 -15.85 -31.15
N GLU A 303 -10.81 -16.99 -31.22
CA GLU A 303 -10.04 -17.60 -30.10
C GLU A 303 -9.02 -16.64 -29.51
N LYS A 304 -8.16 -16.02 -30.34
CA LYS A 304 -7.15 -15.05 -29.88
C LYS A 304 -7.76 -13.89 -29.12
N ALA A 305 -8.90 -13.34 -29.57
CA ALA A 305 -9.55 -12.22 -28.90
C ALA A 305 -10.14 -12.61 -27.54
N ARG A 306 -10.62 -13.85 -27.40
CA ARG A 306 -11.13 -14.37 -26.13
C ARG A 306 -10.08 -14.44 -25.04
N VAL A 307 -8.82 -14.75 -25.40
CA VAL A 307 -7.71 -14.82 -24.46
C VAL A 307 -7.13 -13.43 -24.20
N MET A 308 -6.86 -12.66 -25.26
CA MET A 308 -6.15 -11.40 -25.15
C MET A 308 -6.98 -10.27 -24.53
N MET A 309 -8.28 -10.19 -24.82
CA MET A 309 -9.12 -9.10 -24.33
C MET A 309 -9.34 -9.12 -22.82
N PRO A 310 -9.67 -10.26 -22.17
CA PRO A 310 -9.78 -10.29 -20.71
C PRO A 310 -8.44 -10.00 -20.03
N LEU A 311 -7.33 -10.47 -20.59
CA LEU A 311 -5.99 -10.22 -20.07
C LEU A 311 -5.64 -8.72 -20.15
N ALA A 312 -5.82 -8.10 -21.31
CA ALA A 312 -5.60 -6.68 -21.50
C ALA A 312 -6.49 -5.83 -20.58
N PHE A 313 -7.78 -6.19 -20.48
CA PHE A 313 -8.71 -5.56 -19.56
C PHE A 313 -8.24 -5.65 -18.11
N SER A 314 -7.86 -6.85 -17.65
CA SER A 314 -7.35 -7.06 -16.29
C SER A 314 -6.11 -6.21 -16.00
N MET A 315 -5.17 -6.14 -16.94
CA MET A 315 -3.94 -5.35 -16.79
C MET A 315 -4.24 -3.84 -16.74
N VAL A 316 -5.10 -3.33 -17.64
CA VAL A 316 -5.47 -1.92 -17.65
C VAL A 316 -6.20 -1.54 -16.36
N CYS A 317 -7.19 -2.34 -15.93
CA CYS A 317 -7.92 -2.10 -14.70
C CYS A 317 -7.01 -2.10 -13.47
N SER A 318 -6.07 -3.04 -13.40
CA SER A 318 -5.12 -3.14 -12.30
C SER A 318 -4.10 -2.01 -12.30
N PHE A 319 -3.62 -1.58 -13.46
CA PHE A 319 -2.76 -0.40 -13.59
C PHE A 319 -3.45 0.86 -13.07
N MET A 320 -4.70 1.09 -13.47
CA MET A 320 -5.50 2.23 -13.02
C MET A 320 -5.81 2.18 -11.52
N SER A 321 -5.84 0.99 -10.92
CA SER A 321 -6.02 0.82 -9.46
C SER A 321 -4.74 1.01 -8.64
N GLY A 322 -3.60 1.30 -9.30
CA GLY A 322 -2.34 1.63 -8.62
C GLY A 322 -1.32 0.49 -8.54
N LEU A 323 -1.41 -0.54 -9.40
CA LEU A 323 -0.51 -1.71 -9.35
C LEU A 323 0.97 -1.37 -9.53
N MET A 324 1.31 -0.52 -10.50
CA MET A 324 2.70 -0.13 -10.76
C MET A 324 3.03 1.28 -10.26
N VAL A 325 2.03 2.13 -10.19
CA VAL A 325 2.16 3.53 -9.81
C VAL A 325 1.10 3.82 -8.76
N GLY A 326 1.49 3.86 -7.48
CA GLY A 326 0.56 3.94 -6.35
C GLY A 326 -0.39 5.14 -6.40
N PHE A 327 0.07 6.29 -6.87
CA PHE A 327 -0.75 7.49 -7.01
C PHE A 327 -1.66 7.48 -8.26
N MET A 328 -1.55 6.48 -9.16
CA MET A 328 -2.36 6.43 -10.39
C MET A 328 -3.86 6.43 -10.09
N LYS A 329 -4.27 5.72 -9.05
CA LYS A 329 -5.67 5.68 -8.62
C LYS A 329 -6.18 7.07 -8.24
N GLN A 330 -5.36 7.88 -7.57
CA GLN A 330 -5.70 9.25 -7.22
C GLN A 330 -5.77 10.15 -8.46
N VAL A 331 -4.83 10.02 -9.38
CA VAL A 331 -4.87 10.75 -10.66
C VAL A 331 -6.16 10.46 -11.42
N VAL A 332 -6.61 9.20 -11.45
CA VAL A 332 -7.88 8.83 -12.08
C VAL A 332 -9.07 9.41 -11.31
N GLU A 333 -9.04 9.42 -9.97
CA GLU A 333 -10.11 10.00 -9.14
C GLU A 333 -10.25 11.50 -9.36
N ASP A 334 -9.12 12.22 -9.48
CA ASP A 334 -9.09 13.68 -9.65
C ASP A 334 -9.60 14.12 -11.05
N HIS A 335 -9.36 13.31 -12.09
CA HIS A 335 -9.69 13.69 -13.47
C HIS A 335 -10.98 13.04 -13.97
N VAL A 336 -11.19 11.76 -13.67
CA VAL A 336 -12.35 10.98 -14.17
C VAL A 336 -12.83 10.01 -13.10
N PRO A 337 -13.48 10.47 -12.01
CA PRO A 337 -13.85 9.64 -10.86
C PRO A 337 -14.79 8.47 -11.22
N ILE A 338 -15.57 8.61 -12.29
CA ILE A 338 -16.46 7.54 -12.78
C ILE A 338 -15.68 6.28 -13.16
N LEU A 339 -14.46 6.42 -13.70
CA LEU A 339 -13.64 5.26 -14.07
C LEU A 339 -13.29 4.40 -12.85
N ASN A 340 -12.98 5.01 -11.70
CA ASN A 340 -12.72 4.26 -10.48
C ASN A 340 -13.95 3.51 -9.96
N ARG A 341 -15.15 4.09 -10.14
CA ARG A 341 -16.41 3.47 -9.70
C ARG A 341 -16.82 2.28 -10.57
N ILE A 342 -16.45 2.30 -11.85
CA ILE A 342 -16.77 1.23 -12.81
C ILE A 342 -15.61 0.21 -12.91
N ASN A 343 -14.40 0.58 -12.53
CA ASN A 343 -13.25 -0.28 -12.60
C ASN A 343 -13.32 -1.41 -11.53
N PRO A 344 -13.44 -2.68 -11.93
CA PRO A 344 -13.56 -3.78 -10.98
C PRO A 344 -12.33 -3.93 -10.06
N ALA A 345 -11.13 -3.60 -10.58
CA ALA A 345 -9.91 -3.62 -9.77
C ALA A 345 -9.89 -2.52 -8.71
N SER A 346 -10.39 -1.31 -9.05
CA SER A 346 -10.44 -0.19 -8.10
C SER A 346 -11.45 -0.46 -6.98
N VAL A 347 -12.66 -0.94 -7.30
CA VAL A 347 -13.67 -1.29 -6.29
C VAL A 347 -13.17 -2.41 -5.37
N PHE A 348 -12.53 -3.42 -5.93
CA PHE A 348 -11.94 -4.51 -5.16
C PHE A 348 -10.81 -4.00 -4.23
N THR A 349 -9.91 -3.16 -4.76
CA THR A 349 -8.81 -2.57 -3.98
C THR A 349 -9.34 -1.67 -2.87
N ASP A 350 -10.43 -0.91 -3.13
CA ASP A 350 -11.10 -0.09 -2.12
C ASP A 350 -11.70 -0.94 -1.00
N SER A 351 -12.36 -2.05 -1.33
CA SER A 351 -12.92 -2.95 -0.32
C SER A 351 -11.84 -3.51 0.61
N LEU A 352 -10.67 -3.88 0.07
CA LEU A 352 -9.53 -4.34 0.88
C LEU A 352 -8.93 -3.21 1.73
N TYR A 353 -8.78 -2.03 1.15
CA TYR A 353 -8.27 -0.86 1.86
C TYR A 353 -9.20 -0.44 3.01
N VAL A 354 -10.50 -0.37 2.75
CA VAL A 354 -11.49 0.02 3.75
C VAL A 354 -11.55 -0.97 4.91
N ILE A 355 -11.58 -2.27 4.62
CA ILE A 355 -11.62 -3.28 5.70
C ILE A 355 -10.34 -3.30 6.52
N SER A 356 -9.20 -3.05 5.90
CA SER A 356 -7.89 -3.02 6.55
C SER A 356 -7.71 -1.80 7.47
N ASN A 357 -8.20 -0.63 7.06
CA ASN A 357 -8.04 0.62 7.82
C ASN A 357 -9.22 0.93 8.75
N TYR A 358 -10.43 0.70 8.29
CA TYR A 358 -11.65 1.17 8.97
C TYR A 358 -12.57 0.05 9.43
N GLY A 359 -12.26 -1.22 9.06
CA GLY A 359 -13.10 -2.36 9.37
C GLY A 359 -14.37 -2.41 8.50
N LYS A 360 -15.43 -3.05 9.03
CA LYS A 360 -16.72 -3.26 8.33
C LYS A 360 -17.61 -2.03 8.42
N THR A 361 -17.35 -1.04 7.60
CA THR A 361 -18.11 0.21 7.48
C THR A 361 -19.17 0.13 6.38
N ASP A 362 -20.10 1.09 6.31
CA ASP A 362 -21.09 1.19 5.24
C ASP A 362 -20.45 1.28 3.85
N ARG A 363 -19.29 1.93 3.76
CA ARG A 363 -18.52 2.00 2.52
C ARG A 363 -18.04 0.61 2.08
N PHE A 364 -17.56 -0.22 2.99
CA PHE A 364 -17.18 -1.60 2.71
C PHE A 364 -18.34 -2.40 2.13
N TYR A 365 -19.52 -2.33 2.75
CA TYR A 365 -20.69 -3.03 2.24
C TYR A 365 -21.15 -2.50 0.88
N THR A 366 -21.00 -1.19 0.62
CA THR A 366 -21.28 -0.60 -0.69
C THR A 366 -20.35 -1.17 -1.77
N ASP A 367 -19.04 -1.28 -1.51
CA ASP A 367 -18.08 -1.85 -2.45
C ASP A 367 -18.36 -3.34 -2.73
N VAL A 368 -18.71 -4.11 -1.70
CA VAL A 368 -19.14 -5.51 -1.83
C VAL A 368 -20.41 -5.61 -2.70
N MET A 369 -21.41 -4.74 -2.49
CA MET A 369 -22.62 -4.70 -3.29
C MET A 369 -22.35 -4.35 -4.75
N ILE A 370 -21.45 -3.41 -5.00
CA ILE A 370 -21.03 -3.06 -6.38
C ILE A 370 -20.37 -4.27 -7.05
N MET A 371 -19.49 -4.99 -6.35
CA MET A 371 -18.86 -6.21 -6.90
C MET A 371 -19.90 -7.28 -7.23
N LEU A 372 -20.87 -7.53 -6.34
CA LEU A 372 -21.95 -8.47 -6.57
C LEU A 372 -22.81 -8.06 -7.77
N LEU A 373 -23.10 -6.76 -7.91
CA LEU A 373 -23.83 -6.22 -9.06
C LEU A 373 -23.04 -6.43 -10.37
N MET A 374 -21.73 -6.17 -10.36
CA MET A 374 -20.87 -6.41 -11.53
C MET A 374 -20.86 -7.89 -11.93
N ILE A 375 -20.78 -8.81 -10.96
CA ILE A 375 -20.87 -10.26 -11.21
C ILE A 375 -22.23 -10.61 -11.82
N ALA A 376 -23.32 -10.13 -11.23
CA ALA A 376 -24.66 -10.40 -11.73
C ALA A 376 -24.88 -9.86 -13.15
N LEU A 377 -24.40 -8.64 -13.43
CA LEU A 377 -24.49 -8.02 -14.76
C LEU A 377 -23.64 -8.80 -15.79
N THR A 378 -22.40 -9.13 -15.50
CA THR A 378 -21.52 -9.85 -16.45
C THR A 378 -22.06 -11.23 -16.77
N LEU A 379 -22.53 -11.97 -15.77
CA LEU A 379 -23.12 -13.30 -15.97
C LEU A 379 -24.50 -13.22 -16.65
N GLY A 380 -25.34 -12.23 -16.27
CA GLY A 380 -26.66 -12.04 -16.87
C GLY A 380 -26.58 -11.69 -18.36
N VAL A 381 -25.72 -10.72 -18.72
CA VAL A 381 -25.48 -10.36 -20.13
C VAL A 381 -24.91 -11.54 -20.89
N SER A 382 -23.97 -12.28 -20.30
CA SER A 382 -23.39 -13.48 -20.93
C SER A 382 -24.45 -14.55 -21.18
N ALA A 383 -25.34 -14.80 -20.22
CA ALA A 383 -26.45 -15.73 -20.38
C ALA A 383 -27.40 -15.32 -21.51
N CYS A 384 -27.73 -14.01 -21.63
CA CYS A 384 -28.55 -13.48 -22.72
C CYS A 384 -27.88 -13.68 -24.10
N ILE A 385 -26.57 -13.40 -24.19
CA ILE A 385 -25.80 -13.58 -25.44
C ILE A 385 -25.77 -15.06 -25.84
N LEU A 386 -25.45 -15.94 -24.90
CA LEU A 386 -25.34 -17.38 -25.14
C LEU A 386 -26.69 -18.01 -25.51
N ARG A 387 -27.81 -17.51 -24.97
CA ARG A 387 -29.14 -17.96 -25.30
C ARG A 387 -29.53 -17.63 -26.76
N ARG A 388 -29.10 -16.46 -27.27
CA ARG A 388 -29.41 -16.00 -28.63
C ARG A 388 -28.44 -16.53 -29.69
N ARG A 389 -27.35 -17.16 -29.30
CA ARG A 389 -26.31 -17.61 -30.22
C ARG A 389 -26.71 -18.92 -30.86
N ASN A 390 -27.25 -18.86 -32.06
CA ASN A 390 -27.39 -19.99 -32.95
C ASN A 390 -26.08 -20.11 -33.73
N TYR A 391 -25.35 -21.18 -33.53
CA TYR A 391 -24.22 -21.50 -34.42
C TYR A 391 -24.81 -21.91 -35.76
N ALA A 392 -24.56 -21.11 -36.82
CA ALA A 392 -24.92 -21.47 -38.16
C ALA A 392 -24.25 -22.81 -38.49
N SER A 393 -25.07 -23.73 -38.90
CA SER A 393 -24.81 -25.13 -39.39
C SER A 393 -23.42 -25.67 -39.18
N ILE A 394 -23.38 -26.71 -38.44
CA ILE A 394 -22.30 -27.71 -38.43
C ILE A 394 -22.13 -28.30 -39.81
#